data_8744633fc967f177d96874b7ba82176e
#
_entry.id   8744633fc967f177d96874b7ba82176e
#
_cell.length_a   1.000
_cell.length_b   1.000
_cell.length_c   1.000
_cell.angle_alpha   90.00
_cell.angle_beta   90.00
_cell.angle_gamma   90.00
#
_symmetry.space_group_name_H-M   'P 1'
#
loop_
_entity.id
_entity.type
_entity.pdbx_description
1 polymer ?
#
loop_
_entity_poly.entity_id
_entity_poly.type
_entity_poly.pdbx_seq_one_letter_code
_entity_poly.pdbx_strand_id
1 'polypeptide(L)'
;MRRRSFITIGSLAAACAVYAADFDVRDEAEFSRIVAPDAKLERLATDLQFTEGPVWVAAQGGCLVFSDIPADELKKWTAKDGVATFRKPSDNANGNTVDRQGRLVTCEHSGRRVSILEKDGTLQTVVDRHDGKKFNSPNDVAVKSDGTIWFTDPDYGLRGQPRDYEGCFVFRFDPKTKVLDMVAKDFDKPNGIAFSPDEKKLYLADSGKPHHIRVFEVQADSALKGGAVFCLIDKGVPDGIRCDAAGRVWSSAGDGVHIFAPDGKLIGKILVPETPANLCFGGTEGKTLFITARKSLYSIPVLVKGSR
;
A
#
# COMPACT_ATOMS: atom_id res chain seq x y z
N MET A 1 -6.61 -59.30 -39.89
CA MET A 1 -6.20 -58.93 -38.54
C MET A 1 -6.19 -57.42 -38.40
N ARG A 2 -7.15 -56.84 -37.74
CA ARG A 2 -7.22 -55.38 -37.47
C ARG A 2 -6.74 -55.14 -36.05
N ARG A 3 -5.59 -54.42 -35.87
CA ARG A 3 -5.12 -53.98 -34.56
C ARG A 3 -5.96 -52.81 -34.05
N ARG A 4 -6.59 -52.95 -32.91
CA ARG A 4 -7.25 -51.88 -32.18
C ARG A 4 -6.18 -51.22 -31.27
N SER A 5 -5.87 -49.94 -31.53
CA SER A 5 -5.10 -49.12 -30.62
C SER A 5 -6.02 -48.61 -29.52
N PHE A 6 -5.71 -48.91 -28.28
CA PHE A 6 -6.35 -48.29 -27.11
C PHE A 6 -5.61 -46.98 -26.79
N ILE A 7 -6.31 -45.89 -26.85
CA ILE A 7 -5.85 -44.60 -26.34
C ILE A 7 -6.20 -44.56 -24.86
N THR A 8 -5.18 -44.63 -24.01
CA THR A 8 -5.36 -44.44 -22.56
C THR A 8 -5.42 -42.93 -22.30
N ILE A 9 -6.58 -42.41 -21.98
CA ILE A 9 -6.76 -41.04 -21.50
C ILE A 9 -6.29 -41.03 -20.04
N GLY A 10 -5.07 -40.53 -19.83
CA GLY A 10 -4.58 -40.27 -18.49
C GLY A 10 -5.33 -39.08 -17.89
N SER A 11 -6.15 -39.32 -16.89
CA SER A 11 -6.76 -38.29 -16.06
C SER A 11 -5.65 -37.65 -15.23
N LEU A 12 -5.28 -36.42 -15.55
CA LEU A 12 -4.52 -35.57 -14.64
C LEU A 12 -5.43 -35.20 -13.48
N ALA A 13 -5.28 -35.87 -12.36
CA ALA A 13 -5.85 -35.41 -11.10
C ALA A 13 -5.08 -34.14 -10.71
N ALA A 14 -5.74 -32.99 -10.76
CA ALA A 14 -5.22 -31.77 -10.18
C ALA A 14 -5.09 -32.01 -8.66
N ALA A 15 -3.88 -32.03 -8.15
CA ALA A 15 -3.66 -32.08 -6.71
C ALA A 15 -4.10 -30.74 -6.14
N CYS A 16 -5.14 -30.72 -5.32
CA CYS A 16 -5.53 -29.54 -4.56
C CYS A 16 -4.39 -29.19 -3.60
N ALA A 17 -3.91 -27.96 -3.66
CA ALA A 17 -2.92 -27.47 -2.73
C ALA A 17 -3.55 -27.31 -1.33
N VAL A 18 -2.91 -27.86 -0.30
CA VAL A 18 -3.35 -27.68 1.09
C VAL A 18 -2.58 -26.48 1.64
N TYR A 19 -3.28 -25.38 1.86
CA TYR A 19 -2.74 -24.18 2.45
C TYR A 19 -2.74 -24.24 3.98
N ALA A 20 -1.80 -23.52 4.63
CA ALA A 20 -1.76 -23.34 6.07
C ALA A 20 -3.01 -22.57 6.57
N ALA A 21 -3.26 -22.60 7.88
CA ALA A 21 -4.38 -21.90 8.51
C ALA A 21 -4.32 -20.36 8.37
N ASP A 22 -3.20 -19.83 7.91
CA ASP A 22 -2.98 -18.39 7.70
C ASP A 22 -3.56 -17.85 6.38
N PHE A 23 -4.31 -18.67 5.62
CA PHE A 23 -4.88 -18.28 4.34
C PHE A 23 -6.39 -18.57 4.25
N ASP A 24 -7.13 -17.62 3.67
CA ASP A 24 -8.52 -17.80 3.24
C ASP A 24 -8.53 -17.79 1.69
N VAL A 25 -8.54 -18.97 1.08
CA VAL A 25 -8.43 -19.12 -0.38
C VAL A 25 -9.82 -19.12 -1.01
N ARG A 26 -10.07 -18.20 -1.95
CA ARG A 26 -11.35 -18.06 -2.67
C ARG A 26 -11.29 -18.52 -4.12
N ASP A 27 -10.12 -18.38 -4.75
CA ASP A 27 -9.81 -18.84 -6.09
C ASP A 27 -8.45 -19.55 -6.04
N GLU A 28 -8.47 -20.89 -5.91
CA GLU A 28 -7.27 -21.70 -5.73
C GLU A 28 -6.32 -21.59 -6.91
N ALA A 29 -6.86 -21.55 -8.14
CA ALA A 29 -6.05 -21.49 -9.36
C ALA A 29 -5.27 -20.17 -9.44
N GLU A 30 -5.86 -19.04 -9.06
CA GLU A 30 -5.19 -17.75 -9.03
C GLU A 30 -4.34 -17.59 -7.77
N PHE A 31 -4.80 -18.01 -6.60
CA PHE A 31 -4.08 -17.86 -5.34
C PHE A 31 -2.75 -18.63 -5.34
N SER A 32 -2.72 -19.86 -5.92
CA SER A 32 -1.50 -20.66 -6.03
C SER A 32 -0.40 -20.05 -6.92
N ARG A 33 -0.77 -19.10 -7.78
CA ARG A 33 0.18 -18.31 -8.59
C ARG A 33 0.80 -17.13 -7.83
N ILE A 34 0.24 -16.80 -6.67
CA ILE A 34 0.57 -15.61 -5.90
C ILE A 34 1.30 -15.97 -4.62
N VAL A 35 0.83 -17.00 -3.92
CA VAL A 35 1.37 -17.47 -2.64
C VAL A 35 1.62 -18.97 -2.72
N ALA A 36 2.83 -19.40 -2.35
CA ALA A 36 3.13 -20.81 -2.28
C ALA A 36 2.38 -21.47 -1.10
N PRO A 37 1.94 -22.75 -1.22
CA PRO A 37 1.17 -23.42 -0.16
C PRO A 37 1.92 -23.54 1.17
N ASP A 38 3.24 -23.59 1.13
CA ASP A 38 4.15 -23.70 2.27
C ASP A 38 4.72 -22.34 2.73
N ALA A 39 4.29 -21.24 2.11
CA ALA A 39 4.70 -19.89 2.54
C ALA A 39 4.23 -19.64 3.98
N LYS A 40 5.11 -19.04 4.78
CA LYS A 40 4.84 -18.74 6.19
C LYS A 40 4.87 -17.25 6.45
N LEU A 41 3.88 -16.79 7.19
CA LEU A 41 3.88 -15.44 7.74
C LEU A 41 4.85 -15.40 8.92
N GLU A 42 5.84 -14.52 8.85
CA GLU A 42 6.84 -14.32 9.89
C GLU A 42 6.64 -12.97 10.57
N ARG A 43 6.69 -12.94 11.89
CA ARG A 43 6.72 -11.70 12.66
C ARG A 43 8.16 -11.26 12.84
N LEU A 44 8.54 -10.18 12.16
CA LEU A 44 9.90 -9.63 12.15
C LEU A 44 10.20 -8.76 13.36
N ALA A 45 9.19 -8.08 13.90
CA ALA A 45 9.30 -7.22 15.07
C ALA A 45 7.96 -7.05 15.79
N THR A 46 8.00 -6.70 17.07
CA THR A 46 6.86 -6.34 17.90
C THR A 46 7.25 -5.24 18.90
N ASP A 47 6.34 -4.90 19.83
CA ASP A 47 6.53 -3.88 20.88
C ASP A 47 6.70 -2.45 20.34
N LEU A 48 6.23 -2.20 19.12
CA LEU A 48 6.04 -0.88 18.55
C LEU A 48 4.70 -0.28 19.03
N GLN A 49 4.36 0.95 18.65
CA GLN A 49 3.12 1.58 19.10
C GLN A 49 1.99 1.45 18.06
N PHE A 50 2.21 1.97 16.86
CA PHE A 50 1.30 1.82 15.72
C PHE A 50 2.08 1.97 14.42
N THR A 51 2.28 0.84 13.75
CA THR A 51 3.12 0.76 12.57
C THR A 51 2.34 1.02 11.29
N GLU A 52 2.92 1.82 10.39
CA GLU A 52 2.31 2.27 9.16
C GLU A 52 3.32 2.53 8.04
N GLY A 53 2.81 2.78 6.83
CA GLY A 53 3.52 3.31 5.68
C GLY A 53 4.83 2.60 5.32
N PRO A 54 4.84 1.26 5.17
CA PRO A 54 6.06 0.56 4.84
C PRO A 54 6.45 0.84 3.39
N VAL A 55 7.76 1.03 3.18
CA VAL A 55 8.36 1.16 1.84
C VAL A 55 9.72 0.48 1.79
N TRP A 56 9.98 -0.24 0.71
CA TRP A 56 11.30 -0.84 0.48
C TRP A 56 12.23 0.15 -0.21
N VAL A 57 13.32 0.50 0.45
CA VAL A 57 14.40 1.36 -0.09
C VAL A 57 15.51 0.46 -0.59
N ALA A 58 15.65 0.33 -1.91
CA ALA A 58 16.60 -0.61 -2.52
C ALA A 58 18.07 -0.18 -2.45
N ALA A 59 18.36 1.08 -2.08
CA ALA A 59 19.73 1.59 -1.98
C ALA A 59 20.53 0.86 -0.88
N GLN A 60 21.86 0.76 -1.05
CA GLN A 60 22.79 0.26 -0.04
C GLN A 60 22.46 -1.15 0.50
N GLY A 61 22.01 -2.06 -0.36
CA GLY A 61 21.68 -3.44 0.01
C GLY A 61 20.22 -3.65 0.41
N GLY A 62 19.43 -2.60 0.46
CA GLY A 62 17.99 -2.63 0.71
C GLY A 62 17.64 -2.64 2.20
N CYS A 63 16.64 -1.84 2.54
CA CYS A 63 16.01 -1.87 3.86
C CYS A 63 14.53 -1.53 3.73
N LEU A 64 13.74 -1.98 4.69
CA LEU A 64 12.38 -1.49 4.86
C LEU A 64 12.41 -0.23 5.72
N VAL A 65 11.76 0.84 5.28
CA VAL A 65 11.44 2.01 6.10
C VAL A 65 9.94 1.98 6.39
N PHE A 66 9.54 2.30 7.61
CA PHE A 66 8.14 2.37 8.02
C PHE A 66 7.96 3.36 9.17
N SER A 67 6.74 3.79 9.38
CA SER A 67 6.37 4.74 10.43
C SER A 67 5.95 4.01 11.71
N ASP A 68 6.38 4.52 12.86
CA ASP A 68 5.75 4.26 14.16
C ASP A 68 5.12 5.58 14.61
N ILE A 69 3.87 5.81 14.22
CA ILE A 69 3.21 7.12 14.26
C ILE A 69 3.18 7.72 15.67
N PRO A 70 2.71 6.99 16.73
CA PRO A 70 2.64 7.59 18.06
C PRO A 70 4.01 7.79 18.71
N ALA A 71 5.01 7.00 18.30
CA ALA A 71 6.39 7.16 18.77
C ALA A 71 7.09 8.38 18.17
N ASP A 72 6.47 9.00 17.14
CA ASP A 72 7.05 10.09 16.35
C ASP A 72 8.38 9.68 15.71
N GLU A 73 8.41 8.46 15.14
CA GLU A 73 9.61 7.89 14.55
C GLU A 73 9.34 7.26 13.18
N LEU A 74 10.27 7.47 12.24
CA LEU A 74 10.50 6.54 11.16
C LEU A 74 11.47 5.47 11.65
N LYS A 75 11.12 4.22 11.41
CA LYS A 75 11.93 3.04 11.68
C LYS A 75 12.53 2.51 10.39
N LYS A 76 13.66 1.82 10.49
CA LYS A 76 14.18 0.97 9.44
C LYS A 76 14.36 -0.45 9.96
N TRP A 77 14.11 -1.42 9.09
CA TRP A 77 14.41 -2.81 9.36
C TRP A 77 15.33 -3.39 8.28
N THR A 78 16.30 -4.18 8.72
CA THR A 78 17.12 -5.05 7.85
C THR A 78 17.14 -6.46 8.43
N ALA A 79 17.34 -7.47 7.58
CA ALA A 79 17.46 -8.86 8.05
C ALA A 79 18.66 -9.06 8.98
N LYS A 80 19.71 -8.23 8.85
CA LYS A 80 20.93 -8.32 9.66
C LYS A 80 20.76 -7.68 11.03
N ASP A 81 20.18 -6.49 11.08
CA ASP A 81 20.25 -5.63 12.26
C ASP A 81 18.90 -5.50 13.00
N GLY A 82 17.81 -6.07 12.43
CA GLY A 82 16.46 -5.90 12.96
C GLY A 82 15.95 -4.47 12.81
N VAL A 83 15.12 -4.02 13.76
CA VAL A 83 14.52 -2.67 13.74
C VAL A 83 15.42 -1.67 14.46
N ALA A 84 15.61 -0.52 13.81
CA ALA A 84 16.32 0.64 14.38
C ALA A 84 15.58 1.94 14.04
N THR A 85 15.82 3.00 14.79
CA THR A 85 15.32 4.34 14.46
C THR A 85 16.02 4.86 13.20
N PHE A 86 15.25 5.29 12.20
CA PHE A 86 15.73 5.91 10.98
C PHE A 86 15.72 7.44 11.07
N ARG A 87 14.61 8.02 11.57
CA ARG A 87 14.46 9.47 11.80
C ARG A 87 13.59 9.74 13.02
N LYS A 88 14.00 10.67 13.87
CA LYS A 88 13.26 11.20 15.01
C LYS A 88 13.63 12.68 15.24
N PRO A 89 12.66 13.62 15.39
CA PRO A 89 11.24 13.44 15.20
C PRO A 89 10.87 13.14 13.74
N SER A 90 9.73 12.49 13.51
CA SER A 90 9.20 12.20 12.18
C SER A 90 8.04 13.12 11.77
N ASP A 91 7.62 14.01 12.67
CA ASP A 91 6.37 14.79 12.56
C ASP A 91 5.13 13.89 12.45
N ASN A 92 5.12 12.79 13.21
CA ASN A 92 4.12 11.72 13.14
C ASN A 92 3.91 11.23 11.70
N ALA A 93 5.02 10.88 11.03
CA ALA A 93 5.01 10.33 9.69
C ALA A 93 4.04 9.15 9.58
N ASN A 94 3.35 9.04 8.44
CA ASN A 94 2.43 7.94 8.13
C ASN A 94 2.87 7.22 6.85
N GLY A 95 2.24 7.46 5.71
CA GLY A 95 2.55 6.82 4.45
C GLY A 95 3.91 7.26 3.91
N ASN A 96 4.66 6.31 3.37
CA ASN A 96 5.95 6.54 2.75
C ASN A 96 6.01 5.87 1.37
N THR A 97 6.74 6.49 0.46
CA THR A 97 7.11 5.91 -0.83
C THR A 97 8.50 6.37 -1.23
N VAL A 98 9.04 5.84 -2.31
CA VAL A 98 10.26 6.35 -2.95
C VAL A 98 9.95 6.96 -4.30
N ASP A 99 10.59 8.09 -4.59
CA ASP A 99 10.49 8.69 -5.91
C ASP A 99 11.41 8.02 -6.94
N ARG A 100 11.42 8.51 -8.17
CA ARG A 100 12.22 7.96 -9.26
C ARG A 100 13.73 8.17 -9.07
N GLN A 101 14.14 9.06 -8.18
CA GLN A 101 15.52 9.28 -7.77
C GLN A 101 15.93 8.44 -6.56
N GLY A 102 15.01 7.64 -6.02
CA GLY A 102 15.18 6.81 -4.83
C GLY A 102 15.19 7.62 -3.52
N ARG A 103 14.60 8.83 -3.51
CA ARG A 103 14.43 9.66 -2.33
C ARG A 103 13.14 9.26 -1.60
N LEU A 104 13.18 9.27 -0.28
CA LEU A 104 12.01 8.98 0.55
C LEU A 104 11.04 10.17 0.52
N VAL A 105 9.79 9.89 0.12
CA VAL A 105 8.66 10.82 0.16
C VAL A 105 7.74 10.38 1.29
N THR A 106 7.38 11.29 2.19
CA THR A 106 6.65 10.99 3.43
C THR A 106 5.46 11.91 3.61
N CYS A 107 4.31 11.35 3.96
CA CYS A 107 3.17 12.08 4.52
C CYS A 107 3.35 12.26 6.03
N GLU A 108 3.23 13.48 6.52
CA GLU A 108 3.45 13.83 7.93
C GLU A 108 2.17 14.41 8.54
N HIS A 109 1.64 13.72 9.56
CA HIS A 109 0.40 14.12 10.23
C HIS A 109 0.55 15.42 10.99
N SER A 110 1.51 15.51 11.91
CA SER A 110 1.74 16.73 12.71
C SER A 110 2.37 17.85 11.90
N GLY A 111 3.21 17.50 10.91
CA GLY A 111 3.75 18.44 9.95
C GLY A 111 2.68 19.02 9.03
N ARG A 112 1.55 18.31 8.87
CA ARG A 112 0.46 18.65 7.93
C ARG A 112 1.00 18.94 6.54
N ARG A 113 1.92 18.07 6.07
CA ARG A 113 2.67 18.27 4.82
C ARG A 113 3.07 16.94 4.16
N VAL A 114 3.51 17.03 2.93
CA VAL A 114 4.32 16.00 2.27
C VAL A 114 5.76 16.49 2.24
N SER A 115 6.70 15.66 2.64
CA SER A 115 8.14 15.96 2.66
C SER A 115 8.93 14.99 1.79
N ILE A 116 10.13 15.40 1.37
CA ILE A 116 11.15 14.57 0.72
C ILE A 116 12.43 14.63 1.53
N LEU A 117 13.01 13.45 1.79
CA LEU A 117 14.35 13.33 2.34
C LEU A 117 15.36 13.24 1.19
N GLU A 118 16.18 14.29 1.05
CA GLU A 118 17.24 14.35 0.04
C GLU A 118 18.40 13.39 0.38
N LYS A 119 19.20 13.07 -0.62
CA LYS A 119 20.34 12.15 -0.46
C LYS A 119 21.44 12.66 0.50
N ASP A 120 21.52 13.96 0.69
CA ASP A 120 22.43 14.60 1.66
C ASP A 120 21.87 14.62 3.09
N GLY A 121 20.68 14.08 3.31
CA GLY A 121 19.99 14.05 4.59
C GLY A 121 19.10 15.28 4.86
N THR A 122 19.04 16.24 3.95
CA THR A 122 18.17 17.42 4.08
C THR A 122 16.71 17.02 3.92
N LEU A 123 15.86 17.43 4.86
CA LEU A 123 14.41 17.25 4.77
C LEU A 123 13.77 18.50 4.15
N GLN A 124 13.13 18.32 3.00
CA GLN A 124 12.44 19.41 2.29
C GLN A 124 10.92 19.23 2.36
N THR A 125 10.20 20.31 2.64
CA THR A 125 8.75 20.37 2.45
C THR A 125 8.45 20.45 0.96
N VAL A 126 7.67 19.49 0.46
CA VAL A 126 7.19 19.46 -0.93
C VAL A 126 5.98 20.37 -1.07
N VAL A 127 4.98 20.15 -0.22
CA VAL A 127 3.74 20.89 -0.17
C VAL A 127 3.12 20.78 1.23
N ASP A 128 2.56 21.89 1.75
CA ASP A 128 1.93 21.94 3.08
C ASP A 128 0.56 22.66 3.07
N ARG A 129 0.13 23.21 1.92
CA ARG A 129 -1.08 24.03 1.80
C ARG A 129 -1.77 23.84 0.47
N HIS A 130 -3.10 24.02 0.51
CA HIS A 130 -3.95 24.20 -0.67
C HIS A 130 -4.76 25.49 -0.47
N ASP A 131 -4.67 26.43 -1.41
CA ASP A 131 -5.35 27.75 -1.35
C ASP A 131 -5.12 28.49 -0.02
N GLY A 132 -3.88 28.48 0.48
CA GLY A 132 -3.47 29.13 1.72
C GLY A 132 -3.86 28.39 3.00
N LYS A 133 -4.65 27.32 2.94
CA LYS A 133 -5.10 26.48 4.06
C LYS A 133 -4.19 25.28 4.23
N LYS A 134 -3.87 24.91 5.46
CA LYS A 134 -3.09 23.71 5.76
C LYS A 134 -3.90 22.44 5.45
N PHE A 135 -3.20 21.38 5.05
CA PHE A 135 -3.79 20.04 4.94
C PHE A 135 -4.37 19.56 6.27
N ASN A 136 -5.28 18.59 6.21
CA ASN A 136 -5.76 17.93 7.43
C ASN A 136 -4.63 17.13 8.07
N SER A 137 -4.32 15.99 7.50
CA SER A 137 -3.20 15.14 7.92
C SER A 137 -2.85 14.19 6.79
N PRO A 138 -1.99 14.59 5.84
CA PRO A 138 -1.58 13.75 4.72
C PRO A 138 -1.26 12.32 5.18
N ASN A 139 -1.88 11.31 4.51
CA ASN A 139 -1.93 9.96 5.01
C ASN A 139 -1.10 8.98 4.18
N ASP A 140 -1.53 8.59 2.97
CA ASP A 140 -0.74 7.70 2.11
C ASP A 140 -0.35 8.42 0.80
N VAL A 141 0.70 7.92 0.14
CA VAL A 141 1.35 8.63 -0.96
C VAL A 141 1.85 7.68 -2.05
N ALA A 142 1.64 8.08 -3.30
CA ALA A 142 2.18 7.42 -4.48
C ALA A 142 2.90 8.43 -5.39
N VAL A 143 4.01 8.02 -6.00
CA VAL A 143 4.75 8.82 -6.99
C VAL A 143 4.62 8.16 -8.36
N LYS A 144 4.02 8.89 -9.31
CA LYS A 144 3.82 8.45 -10.69
C LYS A 144 5.12 8.52 -11.49
N SER A 145 5.22 7.81 -12.62
CA SER A 145 6.42 7.76 -13.47
C SER A 145 6.85 9.13 -14.03
N ASP A 146 5.91 10.06 -14.19
CA ASP A 146 6.18 11.45 -14.61
C ASP A 146 6.78 12.33 -13.50
N GLY A 147 6.84 11.81 -12.27
CA GLY A 147 7.36 12.47 -11.07
C GLY A 147 6.31 13.21 -10.26
N THR A 148 5.05 13.17 -10.65
CA THR A 148 3.96 13.76 -9.86
C THR A 148 3.69 12.95 -8.60
N ILE A 149 3.37 13.65 -7.51
CA ILE A 149 3.15 13.10 -6.17
C ILE A 149 1.66 13.17 -5.87
N TRP A 150 1.06 12.03 -5.56
CA TRP A 150 -0.35 11.90 -5.27
C TRP A 150 -0.53 11.42 -3.84
N PHE A 151 -1.39 12.07 -3.08
CA PHE A 151 -1.57 11.74 -1.66
C PHE A 151 -3.01 11.96 -1.19
N THR A 152 -3.37 11.24 -0.15
CA THR A 152 -4.66 11.33 0.53
C THR A 152 -4.56 12.21 1.76
N ASP A 153 -5.62 12.94 2.09
CA ASP A 153 -5.64 13.89 3.22
C ASP A 153 -6.89 13.76 4.09
N PRO A 154 -7.05 12.64 4.79
CA PRO A 154 -8.06 12.49 5.83
C PRO A 154 -7.67 13.25 7.11
N ASP A 155 -8.54 13.25 8.11
CA ASP A 155 -8.37 14.01 9.34
C ASP A 155 -7.86 13.20 10.55
N TYR A 156 -7.33 11.99 10.34
CA TYR A 156 -6.87 11.12 11.43
C TYR A 156 -5.81 11.77 12.33
N GLY A 157 -4.86 12.48 11.73
CA GLY A 157 -3.75 13.11 12.44
C GLY A 157 -4.11 14.42 13.16
N LEU A 158 -5.29 14.97 12.93
CA LEU A 158 -5.72 16.20 13.62
C LEU A 158 -5.99 16.00 15.12
N ARG A 159 -6.32 14.76 15.52
CA ARG A 159 -6.53 14.40 16.95
C ARG A 159 -7.47 15.36 17.68
N GLY A 160 -8.57 15.77 17.00
CA GLY A 160 -9.57 16.71 17.52
C GLY A 160 -9.26 18.19 17.29
N GLN A 161 -8.14 18.53 16.66
CA GLN A 161 -7.91 19.90 16.20
C GLN A 161 -8.85 20.26 15.05
N PRO A 162 -9.21 21.54 14.89
CA PRO A 162 -10.08 21.97 13.81
C PRO A 162 -9.40 21.79 12.44
N ARG A 163 -10.20 21.50 11.44
CA ARG A 163 -9.79 21.52 10.03
C ARG A 163 -9.69 22.96 9.54
N ASP A 164 -8.77 23.23 8.62
CA ASP A 164 -8.72 24.51 7.92
C ASP A 164 -9.75 24.56 6.77
N TYR A 165 -10.22 23.39 6.30
CA TYR A 165 -11.28 23.25 5.28
C TYR A 165 -12.17 22.04 5.56
N GLU A 166 -13.40 22.10 5.05
CA GLU A 166 -14.35 21.01 5.20
C GLU A 166 -14.08 19.89 4.18
N GLY A 167 -14.12 18.64 4.66
CA GLY A 167 -13.95 17.45 3.85
C GLY A 167 -12.58 16.81 3.97
N CYS A 168 -12.43 15.65 3.33
CA CYS A 168 -11.21 14.89 3.19
C CYS A 168 -10.97 14.65 1.70
N PHE A 169 -9.78 14.95 1.21
CA PHE A 169 -9.54 15.06 -0.22
C PHE A 169 -8.34 14.23 -0.66
N VAL A 170 -8.22 14.07 -1.97
CA VAL A 170 -7.05 13.49 -2.64
C VAL A 170 -6.41 14.56 -3.49
N PHE A 171 -5.11 14.71 -3.38
CA PHE A 171 -4.33 15.73 -4.06
C PHE A 171 -3.31 15.13 -5.02
N ARG A 172 -2.98 15.90 -6.05
CA ARG A 172 -1.87 15.68 -6.98
C ARG A 172 -0.99 16.91 -6.98
N PHE A 173 0.30 16.73 -6.73
CA PHE A 173 1.31 17.79 -6.81
C PHE A 173 2.30 17.50 -7.94
N ASP A 174 2.55 18.49 -8.78
CA ASP A 174 3.60 18.43 -9.79
C ASP A 174 4.82 19.22 -9.31
N PRO A 175 5.94 18.53 -8.98
CA PRO A 175 7.15 19.22 -8.50
C PRO A 175 7.81 20.14 -9.54
N LYS A 176 7.54 19.93 -10.84
CA LYS A 176 8.13 20.74 -11.93
C LYS A 176 7.40 22.07 -12.09
N THR A 177 6.07 22.02 -12.10
CA THR A 177 5.24 23.22 -12.32
C THR A 177 4.81 23.89 -11.03
N LYS A 178 5.00 23.20 -9.88
CA LYS A 178 4.50 23.59 -8.55
C LYS A 178 2.98 23.68 -8.46
N VAL A 179 2.27 23.06 -9.40
CA VAL A 179 0.80 23.02 -9.39
C VAL A 179 0.34 21.93 -8.44
N LEU A 180 -0.61 22.28 -7.58
CA LEU A 180 -1.32 21.38 -6.68
C LEU A 180 -2.80 21.34 -7.08
N ASP A 181 -3.28 20.16 -7.44
CA ASP A 181 -4.66 19.92 -7.84
C ASP A 181 -5.37 19.08 -6.77
N MET A 182 -6.59 19.43 -6.43
CA MET A 182 -7.50 18.57 -5.68
C MET A 182 -8.23 17.66 -6.68
N VAL A 183 -7.83 16.40 -6.77
CA VAL A 183 -8.27 15.47 -7.83
C VAL A 183 -9.48 14.63 -7.47
N ALA A 184 -9.80 14.47 -6.17
CA ALA A 184 -11.03 13.83 -5.68
C ALA A 184 -11.51 14.48 -4.38
N LYS A 185 -12.86 14.66 -4.26
CA LYS A 185 -13.52 15.46 -3.20
C LYS A 185 -14.61 14.71 -2.45
N ASP A 186 -15.00 13.54 -2.93
CA ASP A 186 -16.19 12.80 -2.51
C ASP A 186 -15.84 11.52 -1.74
N PHE A 187 -14.86 11.63 -0.86
CA PHE A 187 -14.44 10.56 0.06
C PHE A 187 -14.82 10.91 1.50
N ASP A 188 -15.17 9.89 2.29
CA ASP A 188 -15.36 10.07 3.74
C ASP A 188 -14.00 10.09 4.46
N LYS A 189 -13.17 9.04 4.23
CA LYS A 189 -11.82 8.91 4.80
C LYS A 189 -10.88 8.31 3.75
N PRO A 190 -10.42 9.10 2.76
CA PRO A 190 -9.47 8.60 1.78
C PRO A 190 -8.19 8.16 2.49
N ASN A 191 -7.71 6.95 2.15
CA ASN A 191 -6.60 6.30 2.84
C ASN A 191 -5.59 5.78 1.81
N GLY A 192 -5.44 4.47 1.65
CA GLY A 192 -4.49 3.88 0.72
C GLY A 192 -4.66 4.37 -0.72
N ILE A 193 -3.55 4.58 -1.41
CA ILE A 193 -3.48 5.04 -2.78
C ILE A 193 -2.49 4.22 -3.59
N ALA A 194 -2.89 3.69 -4.76
CA ALA A 194 -2.03 2.93 -5.65
C ALA A 194 -2.40 3.08 -7.11
N PHE A 195 -1.39 3.19 -7.97
CA PHE A 195 -1.58 3.10 -9.43
C PHE A 195 -1.57 1.65 -9.90
N SER A 196 -2.28 1.37 -10.99
CA SER A 196 -2.06 0.16 -11.79
C SER A 196 -0.63 0.15 -12.38
N PRO A 197 -0.07 -1.02 -12.76
CA PRO A 197 1.29 -1.10 -13.31
C PRO A 197 1.53 -0.22 -14.54
N ASP A 198 0.51 0.00 -15.35
CA ASP A 198 0.54 0.88 -16.54
C ASP A 198 0.18 2.34 -16.23
N GLU A 199 -0.09 2.65 -14.96
CA GLU A 199 -0.47 3.96 -14.43
C GLU A 199 -1.72 4.59 -15.07
N LYS A 200 -2.53 3.80 -15.78
CA LYS A 200 -3.79 4.27 -16.38
C LYS A 200 -4.95 4.23 -15.42
N LYS A 201 -4.82 3.51 -14.31
CA LYS A 201 -5.82 3.46 -13.23
C LYS A 201 -5.20 3.92 -11.92
N LEU A 202 -6.02 4.59 -11.12
CA LEU A 202 -5.73 4.92 -9.73
C LEU A 202 -6.76 4.26 -8.84
N TYR A 203 -6.29 3.49 -7.86
CA TYR A 203 -7.10 2.90 -6.81
C TYR A 203 -7.00 3.74 -5.56
N LEU A 204 -8.14 4.01 -4.93
CA LEU A 204 -8.25 4.80 -3.71
C LEU A 204 -9.12 4.06 -2.69
N ALA A 205 -8.59 3.80 -1.52
CA ALA A 205 -9.31 3.23 -0.40
C ALA A 205 -10.12 4.33 0.31
N ASP A 206 -11.36 4.02 0.71
CA ASP A 206 -12.15 4.81 1.63
C ASP A 206 -12.39 4.00 2.91
N SER A 207 -11.65 4.31 3.96
CA SER A 207 -11.78 3.66 5.28
C SER A 207 -12.95 4.21 6.10
N GLY A 208 -13.68 5.19 5.56
CA GLY A 208 -14.88 5.74 6.16
C GLY A 208 -16.08 4.80 6.02
N LYS A 209 -17.29 5.32 6.16
CA LYS A 209 -18.55 4.55 6.09
C LYS A 209 -18.71 3.64 4.88
N PRO A 210 -18.19 3.98 3.66
CA PRO A 210 -18.34 3.12 2.50
C PRO A 210 -17.56 1.79 2.58
N HIS A 211 -16.43 1.72 3.30
CA HIS A 211 -15.56 0.54 3.42
C HIS A 211 -15.23 -0.10 2.07
N HIS A 212 -14.86 0.72 1.08
CA HIS A 212 -14.63 0.28 -0.29
C HIS A 212 -13.31 0.79 -0.86
N ILE A 213 -12.89 0.18 -1.95
CA ILE A 213 -11.86 0.71 -2.83
C ILE A 213 -12.56 1.18 -4.10
N ARG A 214 -12.23 2.39 -4.56
CA ARG A 214 -12.70 2.95 -5.83
C ARG A 214 -11.60 2.91 -6.86
N VAL A 215 -11.97 2.82 -8.13
CA VAL A 215 -11.04 2.85 -9.26
C VAL A 215 -11.39 4.00 -10.20
N PHE A 216 -10.37 4.75 -10.60
CA PHE A 216 -10.45 5.87 -11.51
C PHE A 216 -9.56 5.62 -12.72
N GLU A 217 -9.97 6.11 -13.89
CA GLU A 217 -9.12 6.25 -15.06
C GLU A 217 -8.30 7.54 -14.93
N VAL A 218 -6.99 7.44 -15.10
CA VAL A 218 -6.09 8.60 -15.11
C VAL A 218 -5.97 9.11 -16.54
N GLN A 219 -6.47 10.32 -16.78
CA GLN A 219 -6.44 10.95 -18.09
C GLN A 219 -5.05 11.55 -18.40
N ALA A 220 -4.80 11.90 -19.66
CA ALA A 220 -3.51 12.45 -20.09
C ALA A 220 -3.15 13.79 -19.40
N ASP A 221 -4.15 14.57 -19.05
CA ASP A 221 -4.03 15.81 -18.26
C ASP A 221 -3.98 15.57 -16.74
N SER A 222 -3.90 14.29 -16.33
CA SER A 222 -3.94 13.84 -14.94
C SER A 222 -5.29 14.02 -14.22
N ALA A 223 -6.35 14.40 -14.93
CA ALA A 223 -7.70 14.37 -14.36
C ALA A 223 -8.15 12.93 -14.08
N LEU A 224 -8.97 12.76 -13.07
CA LEU A 224 -9.58 11.47 -12.73
C LEU A 224 -10.97 11.37 -13.35
N LYS A 225 -11.25 10.25 -14.03
CA LYS A 225 -12.57 9.93 -14.60
C LYS A 225 -13.09 8.62 -14.01
N GLY A 226 -14.39 8.51 -13.85
CA GLY A 226 -15.04 7.32 -13.31
C GLY A 226 -15.17 7.38 -11.79
N GLY A 227 -14.45 6.54 -11.05
CA GLY A 227 -14.59 6.43 -9.60
C GLY A 227 -15.65 5.42 -9.17
N ALA A 228 -15.86 4.39 -10.00
CA ALA A 228 -16.70 3.26 -9.63
C ALA A 228 -16.11 2.49 -8.44
N VAL A 229 -16.98 1.83 -7.68
CA VAL A 229 -16.55 0.89 -6.65
C VAL A 229 -15.85 -0.28 -7.33
N PHE A 230 -14.58 -0.48 -6.99
CA PHE A 230 -13.77 -1.61 -7.47
C PHE A 230 -14.07 -2.88 -6.66
N CYS A 231 -14.06 -2.75 -5.33
CA CYS A 231 -14.42 -3.83 -4.42
C CYS A 231 -14.88 -3.29 -3.06
N LEU A 232 -15.59 -4.14 -2.32
CA LEU A 232 -15.95 -3.95 -0.91
C LEU A 232 -15.02 -4.78 -0.03
N ILE A 233 -14.68 -4.27 1.14
CA ILE A 233 -13.96 -5.02 2.16
C ILE A 233 -14.98 -5.71 3.07
N ASP A 234 -14.90 -7.03 3.17
CA ASP A 234 -15.85 -7.86 3.92
C ASP A 234 -15.56 -7.91 5.42
N LYS A 235 -14.33 -7.58 5.83
CA LYS A 235 -13.91 -7.59 7.23
C LYS A 235 -13.08 -6.35 7.58
N GLY A 236 -13.63 -5.49 8.41
CA GLY A 236 -12.98 -4.22 8.77
C GLY A 236 -13.12 -3.17 7.67
N VAL A 237 -12.07 -2.39 7.44
CA VAL A 237 -12.01 -1.32 6.45
C VAL A 237 -10.77 -1.49 5.58
N PRO A 238 -10.76 -1.01 4.32
CA PRO A 238 -9.53 -0.92 3.55
C PRO A 238 -8.65 0.18 4.15
N ASP A 239 -7.35 -0.08 4.26
CA ASP A 239 -6.38 0.90 4.74
C ASP A 239 -5.29 1.07 3.67
N GLY A 240 -4.03 0.71 3.91
CA GLY A 240 -3.01 0.75 2.86
C GLY A 240 -3.30 -0.23 1.73
N ILE A 241 -3.03 0.18 0.49
CA ILE A 241 -3.21 -0.64 -0.71
C ILE A 241 -1.97 -0.60 -1.61
N ARG A 242 -1.69 -1.70 -2.31
CA ARG A 242 -0.65 -1.76 -3.35
C ARG A 242 -1.13 -2.59 -4.53
N CYS A 243 -0.55 -2.36 -5.71
CA CYS A 243 -0.73 -3.22 -6.86
C CYS A 243 0.49 -4.14 -7.05
N ASP A 244 0.26 -5.36 -7.52
CA ASP A 244 1.35 -6.19 -8.05
C ASP A 244 1.56 -5.94 -9.55
N ALA A 245 2.63 -6.52 -10.10
CA ALA A 245 3.00 -6.34 -11.51
C ALA A 245 1.96 -6.90 -12.51
N ALA A 246 1.02 -7.74 -12.06
CA ALA A 246 -0.08 -8.25 -12.87
C ALA A 246 -1.37 -7.43 -12.72
N GLY A 247 -1.34 -6.34 -11.92
CA GLY A 247 -2.48 -5.45 -11.71
C GLY A 247 -3.49 -5.93 -10.67
N ARG A 248 -3.14 -6.93 -9.86
CA ARG A 248 -3.95 -7.31 -8.70
C ARG A 248 -3.81 -6.25 -7.62
N VAL A 249 -4.89 -5.97 -6.92
CA VAL A 249 -4.90 -5.01 -5.81
C VAL A 249 -4.82 -5.78 -4.50
N TRP A 250 -3.84 -5.41 -3.68
CA TRP A 250 -3.59 -5.93 -2.36
C TRP A 250 -3.96 -4.87 -1.34
N SER A 251 -4.91 -5.17 -0.46
CA SER A 251 -5.41 -4.24 0.56
C SER A 251 -5.23 -4.80 1.95
N SER A 252 -4.68 -4.02 2.85
CA SER A 252 -4.85 -4.30 4.28
C SER A 252 -6.33 -4.17 4.66
N ALA A 253 -6.77 -4.99 5.59
CA ALA A 253 -8.15 -5.07 6.07
C ALA A 253 -8.19 -5.56 7.53
N GLY A 254 -9.38 -5.76 8.10
CA GLY A 254 -9.54 -6.09 9.52
C GLY A 254 -8.93 -7.40 9.97
N ASP A 255 -8.84 -8.40 9.08
CA ASP A 255 -8.38 -9.77 9.38
C ASP A 255 -7.09 -10.16 8.64
N GLY A 256 -6.58 -9.31 7.77
CA GLY A 256 -5.40 -9.64 6.99
C GLY A 256 -5.22 -8.79 5.75
N VAL A 257 -4.49 -9.31 4.77
CA VAL A 257 -4.31 -8.71 3.45
C VAL A 257 -5.25 -9.39 2.48
N HIS A 258 -6.19 -8.64 1.93
CA HIS A 258 -7.12 -9.10 0.89
C HIS A 258 -6.52 -8.89 -0.49
N ILE A 259 -6.61 -9.88 -1.37
CA ILE A 259 -6.02 -9.86 -2.71
C ILE A 259 -7.15 -9.93 -3.73
N PHE A 260 -7.25 -8.90 -4.57
CA PHE A 260 -8.29 -8.79 -5.59
C PHE A 260 -7.68 -8.90 -6.99
N ALA A 261 -8.38 -9.63 -7.86
CA ALA A 261 -8.09 -9.66 -9.29
C ALA A 261 -8.30 -8.27 -9.93
N PRO A 262 -7.77 -8.01 -11.14
CA PRO A 262 -7.93 -6.73 -11.82
C PRO A 262 -9.39 -6.33 -12.13
N ASP A 263 -10.32 -7.28 -12.04
CA ASP A 263 -11.77 -7.06 -12.17
C ASP A 263 -12.50 -6.82 -10.85
N GLY A 264 -11.77 -6.85 -9.71
CA GLY A 264 -12.30 -6.61 -8.36
C GLY A 264 -12.77 -7.88 -7.63
N LYS A 265 -12.65 -9.07 -8.24
CA LYS A 265 -12.99 -10.34 -7.58
C LYS A 265 -11.96 -10.68 -6.50
N LEU A 266 -12.42 -11.05 -5.30
CA LEU A 266 -11.55 -11.53 -4.23
C LEU A 266 -10.93 -12.88 -4.59
N ILE A 267 -9.60 -12.94 -4.70
CA ILE A 267 -8.83 -14.15 -4.96
C ILE A 267 -8.61 -14.93 -3.66
N GLY A 268 -8.32 -14.23 -2.58
CA GLY A 268 -8.07 -14.80 -1.25
C GLY A 268 -7.47 -13.79 -0.29
N LYS A 269 -7.12 -14.28 0.91
CA LYS A 269 -6.57 -13.45 1.98
C LYS A 269 -5.34 -14.12 2.58
N ILE A 270 -4.39 -13.30 3.00
CA ILE A 270 -3.33 -13.66 3.93
C ILE A 270 -3.79 -13.17 5.30
N LEU A 271 -4.15 -14.09 6.19
CA LEU A 271 -4.61 -13.74 7.53
C LEU A 271 -3.43 -13.30 8.40
N VAL A 272 -3.62 -12.24 9.17
CA VAL A 272 -2.57 -11.67 10.04
C VAL A 272 -3.09 -11.64 11.47
N PRO A 273 -2.30 -12.05 12.48
CA PRO A 273 -2.76 -12.10 13.87
C PRO A 273 -3.17 -10.74 14.47
N GLU A 274 -2.61 -9.65 13.92
CA GLU A 274 -2.97 -8.28 14.28
C GLU A 274 -3.55 -7.58 13.04
N THR A 275 -4.50 -6.67 13.23
CA THR A 275 -5.08 -5.91 12.11
C THR A 275 -4.01 -5.16 11.33
N PRO A 276 -3.77 -5.48 10.06
CA PRO A 276 -2.85 -4.74 9.22
C PRO A 276 -3.32 -3.30 8.99
N ALA A 277 -2.38 -2.36 8.97
CA ALA A 277 -2.62 -1.00 8.55
C ALA A 277 -2.14 -0.78 7.10
N ASN A 278 -0.94 -1.29 6.74
CA ASN A 278 -0.39 -1.06 5.41
C ASN A 278 0.53 -2.21 4.98
N LEU A 279 0.98 -2.18 3.73
CA LEU A 279 1.83 -3.22 3.15
C LEU A 279 2.72 -2.64 2.04
N CYS A 280 3.84 -3.32 1.78
CA CYS A 280 4.62 -3.06 0.57
C CYS A 280 5.35 -4.31 0.09
N PHE A 281 5.66 -4.35 -1.19
CA PHE A 281 6.55 -5.34 -1.76
C PHE A 281 8.00 -4.90 -1.61
N GLY A 282 8.88 -5.83 -1.28
CA GLY A 282 10.30 -5.54 -1.10
C GLY A 282 11.17 -6.79 -1.18
N GLY A 283 12.37 -6.70 -0.59
CA GLY A 283 13.39 -7.72 -0.73
C GLY A 283 14.15 -7.60 -2.04
N THR A 284 15.24 -8.35 -2.18
CA THR A 284 16.15 -8.29 -3.34
C THR A 284 15.43 -8.55 -4.67
N GLU A 285 14.47 -9.47 -4.67
CA GLU A 285 13.70 -9.83 -5.86
C GLU A 285 12.36 -9.07 -5.96
N GLY A 286 11.99 -8.27 -4.95
CA GLY A 286 10.67 -7.63 -4.87
C GLY A 286 9.52 -8.61 -4.61
N LYS A 287 9.84 -9.80 -4.06
CA LYS A 287 8.90 -10.90 -3.80
C LYS A 287 8.68 -11.18 -2.31
N THR A 288 8.98 -10.24 -1.47
CA THR A 288 8.62 -10.28 -0.05
C THR A 288 7.54 -9.24 0.19
N LEU A 289 6.40 -9.67 0.70
CA LEU A 289 5.37 -8.76 1.18
C LEU A 289 5.69 -8.42 2.63
N PHE A 290 5.92 -7.16 2.92
CA PHE A 290 6.03 -6.61 4.28
C PHE A 290 4.69 -6.02 4.69
N ILE A 291 4.29 -6.25 5.93
CA ILE A 291 2.98 -5.86 6.45
C ILE A 291 3.19 -5.18 7.80
N THR A 292 2.79 -3.92 7.91
CA THR A 292 2.69 -3.21 9.17
C THR A 292 1.32 -3.48 9.79
N ALA A 293 1.30 -3.97 11.04
CA ALA A 293 0.07 -4.38 11.70
C ALA A 293 0.13 -4.00 13.18
N ARG A 294 -0.66 -3.00 13.57
CA ARG A 294 -0.71 -2.50 14.95
C ARG A 294 0.70 -2.29 15.54
N LYS A 295 1.13 -3.19 16.41
CA LYS A 295 2.40 -3.09 17.16
C LYS A 295 3.54 -3.91 16.54
N SER A 296 3.30 -4.53 15.40
CA SER A 296 4.21 -5.50 14.82
C SER A 296 4.49 -5.25 13.36
N LEU A 297 5.63 -5.78 12.92
CA LEU A 297 6.01 -5.90 11.52
C LEU A 297 6.02 -7.37 11.15
N TYR A 298 5.37 -7.71 10.04
CA TYR A 298 5.34 -9.05 9.48
C TYR A 298 5.94 -9.09 8.07
N SER A 299 6.33 -10.27 7.63
CA SER A 299 6.67 -10.54 6.24
C SER A 299 6.20 -11.92 5.79
N ILE A 300 5.99 -12.06 4.49
CA ILE A 300 5.69 -13.34 3.85
C ILE A 300 6.31 -13.35 2.46
N PRO A 301 6.99 -14.45 2.05
CA PRO A 301 7.43 -14.63 0.68
C PRO A 301 6.21 -14.82 -0.24
N VAL A 302 6.23 -14.15 -1.38
CA VAL A 302 5.20 -14.27 -2.42
C VAL A 302 5.83 -14.58 -3.77
N LEU A 303 5.06 -15.13 -4.70
CA LEU A 303 5.54 -15.54 -6.02
C LEU A 303 5.55 -14.38 -7.05
N VAL A 304 4.94 -13.26 -6.70
CA VAL A 304 4.76 -12.10 -7.56
C VAL A 304 5.54 -10.89 -7.05
N LYS A 305 5.81 -9.94 -7.94
CA LYS A 305 6.46 -8.66 -7.58
C LYS A 305 5.42 -7.56 -7.46
N GLY A 306 5.68 -6.60 -6.60
CA GLY A 306 4.94 -5.34 -6.60
C GLY A 306 5.08 -4.58 -7.93
N SER A 307 4.08 -3.77 -8.28
CA SER A 307 4.25 -2.71 -9.26
C SER A 307 5.18 -1.63 -8.69
N ARG A 308 5.95 -1.00 -9.55
CA ARG A 308 6.84 0.11 -9.14
C ARG A 308 6.06 1.38 -8.97
#